data_230166c16ddc8a39d9dcc8b2c597dcb1
#
_entry.id   230166c16ddc8a39d9dcc8b2c597dcb1
#
_cell.length_a   1.000
_cell.length_b   1.000
_cell.length_c   1.000
_cell.angle_alpha   90.00
_cell.angle_beta   90.00
_cell.angle_gamma   90.00
#
_symmetry.space_group_name_H-M   'P 1'
#
loop_
_entity.id
_entity.type
_entity.pdbx_description
1 polymer ?
#
loop_
_entity_poly.entity_id
_entity_poly.type
_entity_poly.pdbx_seq_one_letter_code
_entity_poly.pdbx_strand_id
1 'polypeptide(L)'
;MPAQARDERGLSESTQWAVLFSLLMLLTLGIIQGGIHLHGRNVAQRAATAAVDAARGSFGSTAEAQQIAQGIAQSGGLDEVTVHINRGATTVTADVTGTAPAILDILSRIHETASAPLERMTQP
;
A
#
# COMPACT_ATOMS: atom_id res chain seq x y z
N MET A 1 -55.35 0.70 20.91
CA MET A 1 -55.10 -0.38 19.97
C MET A 1 -53.71 -0.92 20.15
N PRO A 2 -53.52 -1.90 21.01
CA PRO A 2 -52.18 -2.37 21.36
C PRO A 2 -51.41 -3.09 20.22
N ALA A 3 -52.13 -3.60 19.20
CA ALA A 3 -51.48 -4.34 18.10
C ALA A 3 -50.71 -3.41 17.11
N GLN A 4 -51.22 -2.22 16.84
CA GLN A 4 -50.57 -1.23 15.98
C GLN A 4 -49.30 -0.66 16.61
N ALA A 5 -49.31 -0.41 17.93
CA ALA A 5 -48.18 0.10 18.64
C ALA A 5 -47.02 -0.93 18.68
N ARG A 6 -47.34 -2.22 18.72
CA ARG A 6 -46.34 -3.29 18.65
C ARG A 6 -45.70 -3.42 17.26
N ASP A 7 -46.49 -3.27 16.21
CA ASP A 7 -45.97 -3.35 14.84
C ASP A 7 -45.06 -2.16 14.52
N GLU A 8 -45.37 -0.98 14.99
CA GLU A 8 -44.56 0.22 14.84
C GLU A 8 -43.22 0.09 15.60
N ARG A 9 -43.23 -0.49 16.80
CA ARG A 9 -42.03 -0.75 17.58
C ARG A 9 -41.14 -1.80 16.89
N GLY A 10 -41.71 -2.87 16.34
CA GLY A 10 -41.01 -3.89 15.63
C GLY A 10 -40.32 -3.34 14.37
N LEU A 11 -41.01 -2.49 13.61
CA LEU A 11 -40.45 -1.82 12.44
C LEU A 11 -39.34 -0.85 12.82
N SER A 12 -39.51 -0.09 13.91
CA SER A 12 -38.47 0.82 14.40
C SER A 12 -37.21 0.09 14.85
N GLU A 13 -37.33 -1.00 15.59
CA GLU A 13 -36.21 -1.83 16.02
C GLU A 13 -35.51 -2.48 14.82
N SER A 14 -36.27 -3.03 13.87
CA SER A 14 -35.73 -3.60 12.65
C SER A 14 -34.94 -2.59 11.82
N THR A 15 -35.46 -1.36 11.71
CA THR A 15 -34.77 -0.27 11.01
C THR A 15 -33.48 0.14 11.75
N GLN A 16 -33.50 0.22 13.08
CA GLN A 16 -32.31 0.51 13.88
C GLN A 16 -31.24 -0.54 13.70
N TRP A 17 -31.60 -1.82 13.74
CA TRP A 17 -30.66 -2.92 13.51
C TRP A 17 -30.09 -2.91 12.10
N ALA A 18 -30.89 -2.60 11.10
CA ALA A 18 -30.44 -2.49 9.72
C ALA A 18 -29.40 -1.37 9.56
N VAL A 19 -29.66 -0.21 10.15
CA VAL A 19 -28.74 0.93 10.13
C VAL A 19 -27.45 0.59 10.88
N LEU A 20 -27.57 0.02 12.08
CA LEU A 20 -26.40 -0.36 12.89
C LEU A 20 -25.55 -1.41 12.18
N PHE A 21 -26.18 -2.43 11.60
CA PHE A 21 -25.48 -3.48 10.86
C PHE A 21 -24.74 -2.90 9.64
N SER A 22 -25.39 -2.01 8.89
CA SER A 22 -24.78 -1.33 7.75
C SER A 22 -23.57 -0.50 8.18
N LEU A 23 -23.68 0.21 9.29
CA LEU A 23 -22.59 1.02 9.83
C LEU A 23 -21.40 0.13 10.25
N LEU A 24 -21.68 -0.98 10.95
CA LEU A 24 -20.65 -1.93 11.34
C LEU A 24 -19.98 -2.58 10.14
N MET A 25 -20.75 -2.87 9.09
CA MET A 25 -20.21 -3.42 7.85
C MET A 25 -19.25 -2.42 7.18
N LEU A 26 -19.67 -1.16 7.07
CA LEU A 26 -18.83 -0.10 6.52
C LEU A 26 -17.54 0.08 7.34
N LEU A 27 -17.65 0.07 8.65
CA LEU A 27 -16.50 0.18 9.55
C LEU A 27 -15.53 -0.99 9.32
N THR A 28 -16.06 -2.20 9.25
CA THR A 28 -15.27 -3.41 9.02
C THR A 28 -14.54 -3.34 7.67
N LEU A 29 -15.25 -2.96 6.60
CA LEU A 29 -14.66 -2.80 5.28
C LEU A 29 -13.59 -1.71 5.29
N GLY A 30 -13.81 -0.62 6.01
CA GLY A 30 -12.84 0.45 6.16
C GLY A 30 -11.55 -0.01 6.85
N ILE A 31 -11.67 -0.80 7.91
CA ILE A 31 -10.52 -1.38 8.62
C ILE A 31 -9.74 -2.32 7.70
N ILE A 32 -10.43 -3.19 6.97
CA ILE A 32 -9.80 -4.11 6.03
C ILE A 32 -9.07 -3.33 4.93
N GLN A 33 -9.72 -2.34 4.34
CA GLN A 33 -9.13 -1.51 3.30
C GLN A 33 -7.91 -0.75 3.83
N GLY A 34 -7.98 -0.21 5.04
CA GLY A 34 -6.85 0.45 5.69
C GLY A 34 -5.68 -0.50 5.91
N GLY A 35 -5.95 -1.73 6.33
CA GLY A 35 -4.93 -2.77 6.50
C GLY A 35 -4.25 -3.14 5.19
N ILE A 36 -5.02 -3.31 4.12
CA ILE A 36 -4.50 -3.60 2.79
C ILE A 36 -3.62 -2.45 2.30
N HIS A 37 -4.06 -1.21 2.50
CA HIS A 37 -3.29 -0.03 2.12
C HIS A 37 -1.95 0.05 2.86
N LEU A 38 -1.96 -0.15 4.18
CA LEU A 38 -0.74 -0.15 4.99
C LEU A 38 0.21 -1.28 4.58
N HIS A 39 -0.34 -2.46 4.29
CA HIS A 39 0.46 -3.58 3.80
C HIS A 39 1.13 -3.22 2.47
N GLY A 40 0.37 -2.65 1.54
CA GLY A 40 0.89 -2.20 0.25
C GLY A 40 2.00 -1.16 0.39
N ARG A 41 1.84 -0.21 1.29
CA ARG A 41 2.87 0.78 1.59
C ARG A 41 4.15 0.13 2.13
N ASN A 42 4.00 -0.81 3.05
CA ASN A 42 5.15 -1.53 3.61
C ASN A 42 5.89 -2.33 2.53
N VAL A 43 5.16 -2.99 1.63
CA VAL A 43 5.74 -3.73 0.50
C VAL A 43 6.48 -2.78 -0.43
N ALA A 44 5.86 -1.66 -0.81
CA ALA A 44 6.49 -0.66 -1.68
C ALA A 44 7.74 -0.05 -1.04
N GLN A 45 7.70 0.21 0.27
CA GLN A 45 8.86 0.73 1.00
C GLN A 45 10.01 -0.28 1.02
N ARG A 46 9.72 -1.55 1.25
CA ARG A 46 10.75 -2.61 1.18
C ARG A 46 11.34 -2.71 -0.21
N ALA A 47 10.51 -2.65 -1.23
CA ALA A 47 10.95 -2.69 -2.61
C ALA A 47 11.86 -1.49 -2.93
N ALA A 48 11.46 -0.29 -2.54
CA ALA A 48 12.24 0.92 -2.75
C ALA A 48 13.59 0.87 -2.01
N THR A 49 13.60 0.41 -0.76
CA THR A 49 14.81 0.26 0.04
C THR A 49 15.76 -0.77 -0.59
N ALA A 50 15.23 -1.92 -1.02
CA ALA A 50 16.04 -2.94 -1.68
C ALA A 50 16.62 -2.43 -3.01
N ALA A 51 15.87 -1.66 -3.77
CA ALA A 51 16.35 -1.04 -5.00
C ALA A 51 17.50 -0.07 -4.73
N VAL A 52 17.35 0.77 -3.73
CA VAL A 52 18.40 1.73 -3.33
C VAL A 52 19.65 0.98 -2.89
N ASP A 53 19.50 -0.03 -2.05
CA ASP A 53 20.64 -0.83 -1.57
C ASP A 53 21.37 -1.54 -2.73
N ALA A 54 20.63 -2.06 -3.70
CA ALA A 54 21.22 -2.69 -4.87
C ALA A 54 21.92 -1.68 -5.80
N ALA A 55 21.37 -0.46 -5.93
CA ALA A 55 21.88 0.56 -6.84
C ALA A 55 23.00 1.41 -6.24
N ARG A 56 23.14 1.47 -4.93
CA ARG A 56 24.11 2.34 -4.26
C ARG A 56 25.54 1.80 -4.29
N GLY A 57 25.71 0.51 -4.52
CA GLY A 57 27.03 -0.11 -4.59
C GLY A 57 27.83 0.37 -5.80
N SER A 58 29.15 0.28 -5.73
CA SER A 58 30.06 0.73 -6.79
C SER A 58 29.83 0.01 -8.11
N PHE A 59 29.36 -1.23 -8.05
CA PHE A 59 29.06 -2.07 -9.21
C PHE A 59 27.54 -2.24 -9.39
N GLY A 60 26.73 -1.46 -8.70
CA GLY A 60 25.27 -1.57 -8.76
C GLY A 60 24.72 -1.18 -10.12
N SER A 61 23.84 -2.01 -10.65
CA SER A 61 23.12 -1.78 -11.90
C SER A 61 21.70 -1.27 -11.59
N THR A 62 21.28 -0.22 -12.28
CA THR A 62 19.89 0.27 -12.15
C THR A 62 18.90 -0.75 -12.69
N ALA A 63 19.24 -1.49 -13.74
CA ALA A 63 18.38 -2.52 -14.30
C ALA A 63 18.17 -3.68 -13.31
N GLU A 64 19.23 -4.13 -12.66
CA GLU A 64 19.16 -5.17 -11.63
C GLU A 64 18.33 -4.69 -10.43
N ALA A 65 18.57 -3.47 -9.98
CA ALA A 65 17.83 -2.86 -8.88
C ALA A 65 16.33 -2.76 -9.19
N GLN A 66 15.97 -2.39 -10.41
CA GLN A 66 14.59 -2.37 -10.85
C GLN A 66 13.94 -3.75 -10.80
N GLN A 67 14.65 -4.77 -11.27
CA GLN A 67 14.15 -6.16 -11.25
C GLN A 67 13.92 -6.65 -9.82
N ILE A 68 14.84 -6.35 -8.91
CA ILE A 68 14.72 -6.70 -7.49
C ILE A 68 13.49 -6.03 -6.89
N ALA A 69 13.32 -4.74 -7.12
CA ALA A 69 12.20 -3.98 -6.58
C ALA A 69 10.86 -4.46 -7.15
N GLN A 70 10.79 -4.73 -8.46
CA GLN A 70 9.59 -5.27 -9.09
C GLN A 70 9.23 -6.64 -8.51
N GLY A 71 10.21 -7.50 -8.33
CA GLY A 71 10.00 -8.83 -7.73
C GLY A 71 9.43 -8.74 -6.33
N ILE A 72 9.97 -7.88 -5.49
CA ILE A 72 9.48 -7.68 -4.11
C ILE A 72 8.05 -7.13 -4.12
N ALA A 73 7.79 -6.10 -4.92
CA ALA A 73 6.49 -5.47 -4.99
C ALA A 73 5.41 -6.43 -5.50
N GLN A 74 5.70 -7.18 -6.56
CA GLN A 74 4.76 -8.16 -7.13
C GLN A 74 4.51 -9.33 -6.17
N SER A 75 5.56 -9.85 -5.53
CA SER A 75 5.44 -10.91 -4.54
C SER A 75 4.65 -10.47 -3.32
N GLY A 76 4.67 -9.19 -3.00
CA GLY A 76 3.90 -8.61 -1.91
C GLY A 76 2.45 -8.29 -2.27
N GLY A 77 2.02 -8.54 -3.49
CA GLY A 77 0.63 -8.38 -3.94
C GLY A 77 0.31 -7.06 -4.62
N LEU A 78 1.32 -6.27 -5.00
CA LEU A 78 1.09 -5.05 -5.79
C LEU A 78 1.00 -5.38 -7.27
N ASP A 79 0.03 -4.75 -7.94
CA ASP A 79 -0.15 -4.83 -9.39
C ASP A 79 0.30 -3.52 -10.04
N GLU A 80 0.50 -3.56 -11.35
CA GLU A 80 0.89 -2.40 -12.15
C GLU A 80 2.11 -1.67 -11.56
N VAL A 81 3.10 -2.45 -11.15
CA VAL A 81 4.29 -1.94 -10.46
C VAL A 81 5.18 -1.18 -11.42
N THR A 82 5.48 0.06 -11.07
CA THR A 82 6.47 0.88 -11.77
C THR A 82 7.57 1.24 -10.79
N VAL A 83 8.81 0.98 -11.17
CA VAL A 83 9.99 1.32 -10.39
C VAL A 83 10.83 2.30 -11.17
N HIS A 84 11.10 3.46 -10.57
CA HIS A 84 11.96 4.46 -11.15
C HIS A 84 13.16 4.68 -10.24
N ILE A 85 14.35 4.47 -10.77
CA ILE A 85 15.60 4.64 -10.03
C ILE A 85 16.38 5.78 -10.64
N ASN A 86 16.70 6.76 -9.80
CA ASN A 86 17.51 7.90 -10.18
C ASN A 86 18.82 7.82 -9.41
N ARG A 87 19.91 7.64 -10.14
CA ARG A 87 21.25 7.63 -9.58
C ARG A 87 21.90 8.98 -9.86
N GLY A 88 21.90 9.84 -8.83
CA GLY A 88 22.55 11.12 -8.88
C GLY A 88 24.05 11.05 -8.63
N ALA A 89 24.70 12.20 -8.50
CA ALA A 89 26.13 12.28 -8.24
C ALA A 89 26.51 11.78 -6.84
N THR A 90 25.65 12.00 -5.86
CA THR A 90 25.91 11.71 -4.44
C THR A 90 24.84 10.83 -3.79
N THR A 91 23.68 10.69 -4.41
CA THR A 91 22.54 9.96 -3.85
C THR A 91 21.86 9.09 -4.90
N VAL A 92 21.28 8.00 -4.43
CA VAL A 92 20.37 7.15 -5.20
C VAL A 92 18.98 7.28 -4.63
N THR A 93 18.00 7.46 -5.50
CA THR A 93 16.59 7.52 -5.12
C THR A 93 15.82 6.46 -5.90
N ALA A 94 14.95 5.73 -5.23
CA ALA A 94 14.06 4.76 -5.85
C ALA A 94 12.61 5.12 -5.51
N ASP A 95 11.79 5.25 -6.55
CA ASP A 95 10.36 5.46 -6.44
C ASP A 95 9.65 4.18 -6.87
N VAL A 96 8.80 3.65 -6.01
CA VAL A 96 8.00 2.46 -6.31
C VAL A 96 6.54 2.86 -6.27
N THR A 97 5.85 2.61 -7.37
CA THR A 97 4.41 2.85 -7.51
C THR A 97 3.74 1.54 -7.87
N GLY A 98 2.60 1.28 -7.28
CA GLY A 98 1.82 0.10 -7.59
C GLY A 98 0.38 0.26 -7.13
N THR A 99 -0.44 -0.72 -7.45
CA THR A 99 -1.84 -0.75 -7.07
C THR A 99 -2.07 -1.92 -6.11
N ALA A 100 -2.58 -1.62 -4.92
CA ALA A 100 -2.99 -2.63 -3.95
C ALA A 100 -4.40 -3.13 -4.27
N PRO A 101 -4.75 -4.38 -3.90
CA PRO A 101 -6.14 -4.84 -4.00
C PRO A 101 -7.07 -3.90 -3.25
N ALA A 102 -8.18 -3.53 -3.86
CA ALA A 102 -9.12 -2.61 -3.26
C ALA A 102 -10.51 -3.24 -3.20
N ILE A 103 -11.10 -3.21 -2.02
CA ILE A 103 -12.51 -3.54 -1.82
C ILE A 103 -13.34 -2.31 -2.19
N LEU A 104 -12.85 -1.14 -1.76
CA LEU A 104 -13.34 0.16 -2.18
C LEU A 104 -12.28 0.78 -3.07
N ASP A 105 -12.65 1.37 -4.20
CA ASP A 105 -11.69 1.98 -5.15
C ASP A 105 -11.10 3.27 -4.59
N ILE A 106 -10.87 3.29 -3.31
CA ILE A 106 -10.25 4.36 -2.54
C ILE A 106 -8.95 3.81 -1.96
N LEU A 107 -7.88 4.58 -2.00
CA LEU A 107 -6.58 4.20 -1.41
C LEU A 107 -5.94 2.97 -2.08
N SER A 108 -6.23 2.70 -3.35
CA SER A 108 -5.64 1.58 -4.06
C SER A 108 -4.22 1.89 -4.57
N ARG A 109 -3.94 3.13 -4.88
CA ARG A 109 -2.64 3.54 -5.40
C ARG A 109 -1.63 3.72 -4.28
N ILE A 110 -0.47 3.07 -4.43
CA ILE A 110 0.62 3.10 -3.47
C ILE A 110 1.83 3.75 -4.14
N HIS A 111 2.45 4.68 -3.44
CA HIS A 111 3.71 5.30 -3.87
C HIS A 111 4.62 5.46 -2.67
N GLU A 112 5.82 4.91 -2.76
CA GLU A 112 6.83 5.03 -1.73
C GLU A 112 8.19 5.34 -2.35
N THR A 113 8.96 6.16 -1.67
CA THR A 113 10.27 6.61 -2.10
C THR A 113 11.30 6.27 -1.04
N ALA A 114 12.45 5.76 -1.47
CA ALA A 114 13.62 5.59 -0.61
C ALA A 114 14.82 6.29 -1.26
N SER A 115 15.73 6.78 -0.45
CA SER A 115 16.96 7.39 -0.92
C SER A 115 18.10 7.06 0.02
N ALA A 116 19.32 6.96 -0.51
CA ALA A 116 20.52 6.73 0.26
C ALA A 116 21.72 7.36 -0.43
N PRO A 117 22.77 7.72 0.31
CA PRO A 117 24.00 8.19 -0.30
C PRO A 117 24.68 7.07 -1.10
N LEU A 118 25.30 7.44 -2.20
CA LEU A 118 26.13 6.51 -2.95
C LEU A 118 27.33 6.06 -2.14
N GLU A 119 27.61 4.76 -2.17
CA GLU A 119 28.86 4.26 -1.62
C GLU A 119 30.00 4.66 -2.54
N ARG A 120 30.90 5.48 -2.03
CA ARG A 120 32.14 5.81 -2.69
C ARG A 120 33.23 4.90 -2.14
N MET A 121 33.92 4.20 -3.03
CA MET A 121 35.16 3.58 -2.63
C MET A 121 36.15 4.69 -2.32
N THR A 122 36.40 4.94 -1.05
CA THR A 122 37.54 5.72 -0.64
C THR A 122 38.79 4.92 -0.93
N GLN A 123 39.49 5.30 -1.97
CA GLN A 123 40.85 4.78 -2.15
C GLN A 123 41.74 5.34 -1.03
N PRO A 124 42.47 4.48 -0.34
CA PRO A 124 43.46 4.95 0.62
C PRO A 124 44.58 5.73 -0.04
#